data_c7d7f22c6949746df7eb6ee9b07b344c
#
_entry.id   c7d7f22c6949746df7eb6ee9b07b344c
#
_cell.length_a   1.000
_cell.length_b   1.000
_cell.length_c   1.000
_cell.angle_alpha   90.00
_cell.angle_beta   90.00
_cell.angle_gamma   90.00
#
_symmetry.space_group_name_H-M   'P 1'
#
loop_
_entity.id
_entity.type
_entity.pdbx_description
1 polymer ?
#
loop_
_entity_poly.entity_id
_entity_poly.type
_entity_poly.pdbx_seq_one_letter_code
_entity_poly.pdbx_strand_id
1 'polypeptide(L)'
;MKVWMWICLAGLAAGVTLLLCRSTAETQPTDKPSADNTEKPASASPSFTDPAKLTEKAPETFKAQFDTTRGKFTIEVTRSLSPNGADRFYNLVRSGYFTDIAFFRVVPGFMCQFGIHGDPNVSAKWREAPIPDDPVKGSNARGTITFATAGPNTRTAQLFINFGDNTGLDGQGFSPFGKVTEGMDVVDKIYGGYGDAPQFGGHGPDQGRIQMEGNPYLKKDFPNLDYIKSATIVSADGSK
;
A
#
# COMPACT_ATOMS: atom_id res chain seq x y z
N MET A 1 19.13 15.77 19.30
CA MET A 1 19.56 14.46 18.77
C MET A 1 19.00 14.33 17.36
N LYS A 2 19.85 14.31 16.33
CA LYS A 2 19.44 14.21 14.93
C LYS A 2 19.16 12.74 14.62
N VAL A 3 17.89 12.37 14.47
CA VAL A 3 17.49 11.02 13.99
C VAL A 3 17.65 11.03 12.47
N TRP A 4 18.72 10.44 11.98
CA TRP A 4 18.96 10.21 10.56
C TRP A 4 18.11 9.02 10.11
N MET A 5 17.10 9.28 9.31
CA MET A 5 16.22 8.26 8.76
C MET A 5 16.75 7.84 7.39
N TRP A 6 17.66 6.86 7.37
CA TRP A 6 18.13 6.21 6.13
C TRP A 6 17.28 4.96 5.87
N ILE A 7 16.58 4.96 4.76
CA ILE A 7 15.95 3.76 4.23
C ILE A 7 16.88 3.24 3.14
N CYS A 8 17.79 2.31 3.48
CA CYS A 8 18.72 1.72 2.52
C CYS A 8 18.08 0.57 1.75
N LEU A 9 18.14 0.67 0.41
CA LEU A 9 18.02 -0.46 -0.52
C LEU A 9 19.34 -1.24 -0.53
N ALA A 10 19.26 -2.55 -0.30
CA ALA A 10 20.32 -3.47 -0.69
C ALA A 10 19.92 -4.17 -1.99
N GLY A 11 20.56 -3.83 -3.09
CA GLY A 11 20.47 -4.55 -4.35
C GLY A 11 21.53 -5.64 -4.38
N LEU A 12 21.17 -6.85 -4.77
CA LEU A 12 22.13 -7.88 -5.24
C LEU A 12 21.53 -8.62 -6.44
N ALA A 13 22.26 -8.55 -7.54
CA ALA A 13 21.99 -9.29 -8.77
C ALA A 13 22.69 -10.66 -8.72
N ALA A 14 22.05 -11.70 -9.18
CA ALA A 14 22.64 -12.95 -9.72
C ALA A 14 21.53 -13.74 -10.41
N GLY A 15 21.61 -13.98 -11.70
CA GLY A 15 22.26 -15.14 -12.27
C GLY A 15 21.22 -16.08 -12.90
N VAL A 16 21.03 -15.98 -14.22
CA VAL A 16 20.18 -16.80 -15.09
C VAL A 16 20.72 -18.22 -15.18
N THR A 17 19.85 -19.24 -15.08
CA THR A 17 20.07 -20.54 -15.71
C THR A 17 18.77 -21.04 -16.33
N LEU A 18 18.82 -21.18 -17.65
CA LEU A 18 17.77 -21.68 -18.54
C LEU A 18 17.75 -23.21 -18.49
N LEU A 19 16.59 -23.83 -18.29
CA LEU A 19 16.42 -25.24 -18.62
C LEU A 19 15.11 -25.42 -19.42
N LEU A 20 15.28 -25.79 -20.69
CA LEU A 20 14.23 -26.17 -21.62
C LEU A 20 13.78 -27.61 -21.34
N CYS A 21 12.47 -27.84 -21.23
CA CYS A 21 11.92 -29.15 -21.50
C CYS A 21 10.64 -29.04 -22.33
N ARG A 22 10.67 -29.70 -23.48
CA ARG A 22 9.57 -29.92 -24.45
C ARG A 22 8.76 -31.15 -24.05
N SER A 23 7.45 -31.12 -24.24
CA SER A 23 6.64 -32.24 -24.79
C SER A 23 5.16 -31.89 -24.80
N THR A 24 4.55 -31.89 -25.86
CA THR A 24 3.73 -32.67 -26.81
C THR A 24 2.23 -32.53 -26.54
N ALA A 25 1.55 -32.19 -27.64
CA ALA A 25 0.11 -31.98 -27.78
C ALA A 25 -0.67 -33.31 -27.77
N GLU A 26 -1.92 -33.28 -27.32
CA GLU A 26 -2.95 -34.22 -27.76
C GLU A 26 -4.33 -33.53 -27.84
N THR A 27 -5.09 -33.88 -28.89
CA THR A 27 -6.26 -33.24 -29.45
C THR A 27 -7.58 -33.85 -28.99
N GLN A 28 -8.58 -33.01 -28.66
CA GLN A 28 -10.06 -32.98 -28.92
C GLN A 28 -10.92 -34.26 -28.79
N PRO A 29 -12.30 -34.17 -28.65
CA PRO A 29 -13.24 -33.28 -29.33
C PRO A 29 -14.44 -32.68 -28.50
N THR A 30 -15.00 -31.65 -29.08
CA THR A 30 -16.35 -31.04 -29.12
C THR A 30 -17.53 -31.66 -28.37
N ASP A 31 -18.26 -30.80 -27.63
CA ASP A 31 -19.72 -30.63 -27.80
C ASP A 31 -20.22 -29.29 -27.23
N LYS A 32 -21.10 -28.61 -28.00
CA LYS A 32 -21.84 -27.40 -27.69
C LYS A 32 -23.31 -27.81 -27.48
N PRO A 33 -24.10 -27.17 -26.55
CA PRO A 33 -24.96 -26.10 -27.06
C PRO A 33 -25.15 -24.87 -26.12
N SER A 34 -25.21 -23.74 -26.75
CA SER A 34 -26.02 -22.53 -26.60
C SER A 34 -26.94 -22.37 -25.37
N ALA A 35 -26.74 -21.31 -24.60
CA ALA A 35 -27.81 -20.43 -24.11
C ALA A 35 -27.26 -19.01 -23.93
N ASP A 36 -27.83 -18.12 -24.70
CA ASP A 36 -27.70 -16.68 -24.68
C ASP A 36 -28.11 -16.13 -23.30
N ASN A 37 -27.17 -15.48 -22.59
CA ASN A 37 -27.46 -14.55 -21.51
C ASN A 37 -26.47 -13.41 -21.62
N THR A 38 -26.90 -12.38 -22.32
CA THR A 38 -26.23 -11.08 -22.40
C THR A 38 -26.27 -10.40 -21.03
N GLU A 39 -25.45 -10.86 -20.11
CA GLU A 39 -25.01 -10.02 -18.98
C GLU A 39 -23.91 -9.09 -19.50
N LYS A 40 -24.22 -7.79 -19.50
CA LYS A 40 -23.24 -6.71 -19.72
C LYS A 40 -22.03 -7.01 -18.82
N PRO A 41 -20.81 -7.19 -19.33
CA PRO A 41 -19.66 -7.47 -18.49
C PRO A 41 -19.47 -6.27 -17.54
N ALA A 42 -19.66 -6.51 -16.25
CA ALA A 42 -19.17 -5.61 -15.23
C ALA A 42 -17.68 -5.40 -15.55
N SER A 43 -17.29 -4.15 -15.79
CA SER A 43 -15.92 -3.79 -16.10
C SER A 43 -15.03 -4.36 -15.02
N ALA A 44 -14.26 -5.39 -15.36
CA ALA A 44 -13.33 -6.02 -14.43
C ALA A 44 -12.41 -4.93 -13.87
N SER A 45 -12.40 -4.74 -12.56
CA SER A 45 -11.47 -3.81 -11.92
C SER A 45 -10.05 -4.15 -12.36
N PRO A 46 -9.24 -3.16 -12.74
CA PRO A 46 -7.88 -3.43 -13.20
C PRO A 46 -7.09 -4.16 -12.12
N SER A 47 -6.38 -5.21 -12.51
CA SER A 47 -5.65 -6.05 -11.56
C SER A 47 -4.48 -5.27 -10.94
N PHE A 48 -4.37 -5.29 -9.62
CA PHE A 48 -3.22 -4.72 -8.89
C PHE A 48 -1.88 -5.40 -9.19
N THR A 49 -1.87 -6.47 -9.97
CA THR A 49 -0.65 -7.19 -10.34
C THR A 49 0.14 -6.52 -11.47
N ASP A 50 -0.41 -5.45 -12.07
CA ASP A 50 0.25 -4.68 -13.14
C ASP A 50 0.15 -3.17 -12.85
N PRO A 51 1.14 -2.60 -12.12
CA PRO A 51 1.15 -1.19 -11.76
C PRO A 51 1.05 -0.24 -12.96
N ALA A 52 1.60 -0.62 -14.12
CA ALA A 52 1.62 0.22 -15.31
C ALA A 52 0.22 0.47 -15.90
N LYS A 53 -0.75 -0.38 -15.61
CA LYS A 53 -2.15 -0.23 -16.06
C LYS A 53 -3.01 0.59 -15.10
N LEU A 54 -2.49 0.94 -13.93
CA LEU A 54 -3.21 1.65 -12.88
C LEU A 54 -2.88 3.14 -12.93
N THR A 55 -3.43 3.84 -13.92
CA THR A 55 -3.09 5.23 -14.26
C THR A 55 -4.29 6.18 -14.20
N GLU A 56 -5.39 5.77 -13.56
CA GLU A 56 -6.56 6.63 -13.42
C GLU A 56 -6.22 7.86 -12.57
N LYS A 57 -6.73 9.01 -13.02
CA LYS A 57 -6.69 10.24 -12.26
C LYS A 57 -7.77 10.20 -11.19
N ALA A 58 -7.39 10.46 -9.95
CA ALA A 58 -8.34 10.53 -8.84
C ALA A 58 -9.27 11.76 -8.97
N PRO A 59 -10.51 11.70 -8.43
CA PRO A 59 -11.32 12.88 -8.18
C PRO A 59 -10.61 13.89 -7.28
N GLU A 60 -11.04 15.16 -7.30
CA GLU A 60 -10.43 16.20 -6.46
C GLU A 60 -10.59 15.90 -4.97
N THR A 61 -11.74 15.33 -4.58
CA THR A 61 -11.93 14.75 -3.25
C THR A 61 -12.56 13.37 -3.35
N PHE A 62 -12.16 12.47 -2.48
CA PHE A 62 -12.80 11.17 -2.34
C PHE A 62 -12.55 10.58 -0.95
N LYS A 63 -13.40 9.63 -0.57
CA LYS A 63 -13.25 8.88 0.68
C LYS A 63 -12.98 7.41 0.40
N ALA A 64 -12.01 6.87 1.12
CA ALA A 64 -11.67 5.45 1.13
C ALA A 64 -11.91 4.87 2.53
N GLN A 65 -12.74 3.85 2.62
CA GLN A 65 -12.97 3.11 3.86
C GLN A 65 -12.07 1.87 3.90
N PHE A 66 -11.38 1.70 5.01
CA PHE A 66 -10.53 0.55 5.33
C PHE A 66 -11.24 -0.32 6.36
N ASP A 67 -11.39 -1.61 6.08
CA ASP A 67 -11.77 -2.63 7.04
C ASP A 67 -10.52 -3.35 7.52
N THR A 68 -10.32 -3.39 8.83
CA THR A 68 -9.12 -3.95 9.45
C THR A 68 -9.47 -4.98 10.53
N THR A 69 -8.46 -5.62 11.07
CA THR A 69 -8.61 -6.51 12.24
C THR A 69 -9.04 -5.77 13.51
N ARG A 70 -8.88 -4.43 13.57
CA ARG A 70 -9.27 -3.58 14.71
C ARG A 70 -10.60 -2.83 14.52
N GLY A 71 -11.18 -2.89 13.32
CA GLY A 71 -12.39 -2.17 12.96
C GLY A 71 -12.21 -1.37 11.69
N LYS A 72 -13.13 -0.43 11.45
CA LYS A 72 -13.13 0.39 10.25
C LYS A 72 -12.66 1.80 10.52
N PHE A 73 -11.96 2.38 9.55
CA PHE A 73 -11.68 3.81 9.52
C PHE A 73 -11.82 4.36 8.10
N THR A 74 -12.06 5.65 7.98
CA THR A 74 -12.26 6.33 6.69
C THR A 74 -11.20 7.41 6.50
N ILE A 75 -10.56 7.42 5.34
CA ILE A 75 -9.63 8.45 4.92
C ILE A 75 -10.32 9.32 3.88
N GLU A 76 -10.33 10.63 4.09
CA GLU A 76 -10.67 11.62 3.08
C GLU A 76 -9.39 12.12 2.41
N VAL A 77 -9.38 12.08 1.08
CA VAL A 77 -8.27 12.52 0.24
C VAL A 77 -8.62 13.82 -0.44
N THR A 78 -7.66 14.76 -0.45
CA THR A 78 -7.71 16.00 -1.21
C THR A 78 -6.57 15.98 -2.23
N ARG A 79 -6.92 15.74 -3.50
CA ARG A 79 -5.95 15.52 -4.58
C ARG A 79 -4.97 16.67 -4.77
N SER A 80 -5.45 17.92 -4.64
CA SER A 80 -4.62 19.12 -4.85
C SER A 80 -3.44 19.25 -3.86
N LEU A 81 -3.47 18.53 -2.71
CA LEU A 81 -2.37 18.51 -1.74
C LEU A 81 -1.15 17.75 -2.25
N SER A 82 -1.37 16.60 -2.90
CA SER A 82 -0.31 15.73 -3.44
C SER A 82 -0.87 14.92 -4.62
N PRO A 83 -0.97 15.50 -5.83
CA PRO A 83 -1.68 14.90 -6.96
C PRO A 83 -1.17 13.51 -7.36
N ASN A 84 0.15 13.33 -7.47
CA ASN A 84 0.74 12.04 -7.83
C ASN A 84 0.46 10.98 -6.74
N GLY A 85 0.57 11.38 -5.47
CA GLY A 85 0.25 10.51 -4.34
C GLY A 85 -1.22 10.14 -4.30
N ALA A 86 -2.13 11.10 -4.48
CA ALA A 86 -3.58 10.85 -4.47
C ALA A 86 -4.01 9.94 -5.63
N ASP A 87 -3.49 10.15 -6.85
CA ASP A 87 -3.76 9.30 -8.00
C ASP A 87 -3.25 7.86 -7.76
N ARG A 88 -2.04 7.70 -7.21
CA ARG A 88 -1.49 6.40 -6.84
C ARG A 88 -2.36 5.69 -5.79
N PHE A 89 -2.74 6.38 -4.73
CA PHE A 89 -3.57 5.82 -3.66
C PHE A 89 -4.96 5.41 -4.17
N TYR A 90 -5.60 6.24 -5.00
CA TYR A 90 -6.88 5.94 -5.62
C TYR A 90 -6.83 4.63 -6.42
N ASN A 91 -5.80 4.47 -7.25
CA ASN A 91 -5.60 3.25 -8.04
C ASN A 91 -5.33 2.02 -7.16
N LEU A 92 -4.54 2.16 -6.10
CA LEU A 92 -4.30 1.06 -5.14
C LEU A 92 -5.61 0.60 -4.48
N VAL A 93 -6.46 1.53 -4.03
CA VAL A 93 -7.75 1.18 -3.42
C VAL A 93 -8.67 0.51 -4.44
N ARG A 94 -8.83 1.11 -5.62
CA ARG A 94 -9.75 0.60 -6.66
C ARG A 94 -9.37 -0.77 -7.21
N SER A 95 -8.09 -1.05 -7.28
CA SER A 95 -7.60 -2.35 -7.76
C SER A 95 -7.71 -3.47 -6.71
N GLY A 96 -8.07 -3.15 -5.45
CA GLY A 96 -8.11 -4.13 -4.36
C GLY A 96 -6.74 -4.48 -3.80
N TYR A 97 -5.73 -3.63 -4.04
CA TYR A 97 -4.36 -3.85 -3.55
C TYR A 97 -4.30 -4.04 -2.03
N PHE A 98 -5.11 -3.30 -1.27
CA PHE A 98 -5.13 -3.35 0.18
C PHE A 98 -5.96 -4.53 0.71
N THR A 99 -5.52 -5.75 0.39
CA THR A 99 -6.10 -7.00 0.90
C THR A 99 -5.02 -7.82 1.60
N ASP A 100 -5.26 -8.21 2.86
CA ASP A 100 -4.31 -8.94 3.72
C ASP A 100 -2.95 -8.20 3.87
N ILE A 101 -3.00 -6.87 4.01
CA ILE A 101 -1.83 -5.99 4.17
C ILE A 101 -1.58 -5.73 5.66
N ALA A 102 -0.39 -6.06 6.14
CA ALA A 102 0.01 -5.83 7.53
C ALA A 102 0.35 -4.37 7.82
N PHE A 103 0.00 -3.91 9.03
CA PHE A 103 0.64 -2.74 9.66
C PHE A 103 1.96 -3.22 10.27
N PHE A 104 3.01 -3.23 9.47
CA PHE A 104 4.27 -3.92 9.82
C PHE A 104 5.21 -3.09 10.69
N ARG A 105 4.99 -1.78 10.80
CA ARG A 105 5.78 -0.87 11.64
C ARG A 105 4.85 0.11 12.35
N VAL A 106 4.76 -0.02 13.65
CA VAL A 106 3.85 0.81 14.46
C VAL A 106 4.65 1.38 15.63
N VAL A 107 4.92 2.69 15.57
CA VAL A 107 5.71 3.40 16.58
C VAL A 107 4.78 4.34 17.36
N PRO A 108 4.45 4.02 18.60
CA PRO A 108 3.53 4.82 19.41
C PRO A 108 3.93 6.29 19.48
N GLY A 109 2.96 7.19 19.31
CA GLY A 109 3.19 8.64 19.29
C GLY A 109 3.81 9.18 17.99
N PHE A 110 4.25 8.30 17.08
CA PHE A 110 4.83 8.70 15.79
C PHE A 110 3.88 8.33 14.64
N MET A 111 3.87 7.07 14.18
CA MET A 111 3.05 6.67 13.03
C MET A 111 2.81 5.15 12.99
N CYS A 112 1.85 4.71 12.16
CA CYS A 112 1.74 3.32 11.71
C CYS A 112 1.96 3.22 10.19
N GLN A 113 2.85 2.31 9.77
CA GLN A 113 3.27 2.14 8.38
C GLN A 113 2.77 0.78 7.85
N PHE A 114 2.30 0.80 6.59
CA PHE A 114 1.75 -0.34 5.86
C PHE A 114 1.99 -0.22 4.36
N GLY A 115 1.52 -1.19 3.56
CA GLY A 115 1.51 -1.08 2.10
C GLY A 115 2.58 -1.91 1.39
N ILE A 116 3.37 -2.74 2.10
CA ILE A 116 4.10 -3.84 1.47
C ILE A 116 3.11 -4.99 1.27
N HIS A 117 2.93 -5.48 0.05
CA HIS A 117 1.99 -6.54 -0.24
C HIS A 117 2.44 -7.87 0.34
N GLY A 118 1.49 -8.67 0.86
CA GLY A 118 1.79 -9.97 1.48
C GLY A 118 2.29 -11.05 0.51
N ASP A 119 2.09 -10.86 -0.80
CA ASP A 119 2.69 -11.67 -1.87
C ASP A 119 3.96 -11.00 -2.37
N PRO A 120 5.15 -11.65 -2.26
CA PRO A 120 6.42 -11.12 -2.72
C PRO A 120 6.47 -10.79 -4.22
N ASN A 121 5.74 -11.53 -5.06
CA ASN A 121 5.70 -11.28 -6.51
C ASN A 121 4.98 -9.96 -6.82
N VAL A 122 3.95 -9.63 -6.07
CA VAL A 122 3.26 -8.34 -6.16
C VAL A 122 4.16 -7.23 -5.63
N SER A 123 4.75 -7.41 -4.44
CA SER A 123 5.69 -6.45 -3.84
C SER A 123 6.84 -6.11 -4.79
N ALA A 124 7.41 -7.10 -5.46
CA ALA A 124 8.50 -6.87 -6.42
C ALA A 124 8.10 -5.92 -7.55
N LYS A 125 6.91 -6.12 -8.16
CA LYS A 125 6.40 -5.25 -9.23
C LYS A 125 6.14 -3.82 -8.76
N TRP A 126 5.60 -3.64 -7.56
CA TRP A 126 5.30 -2.32 -7.02
C TRP A 126 6.55 -1.56 -6.59
N ARG A 127 7.62 -2.25 -6.19
CA ARG A 127 8.93 -1.60 -5.95
C ARG A 127 9.52 -0.94 -7.19
N GLU A 128 9.28 -1.53 -8.35
CA GLU A 128 9.78 -1.04 -9.64
C GLU A 128 8.85 0.04 -10.27
N ALA A 129 7.83 0.48 -9.54
CA ALA A 129 6.83 1.42 -10.02
C ALA A 129 6.79 2.72 -9.17
N PRO A 130 7.90 3.47 -9.06
CA PRO A 130 7.92 4.71 -8.30
C PRO A 130 7.09 5.80 -8.98
N ILE A 131 6.66 6.77 -8.17
CA ILE A 131 6.02 8.01 -8.66
C ILE A 131 6.89 9.23 -8.34
N PRO A 132 6.81 10.29 -9.18
CA PRO A 132 7.46 11.55 -8.89
C PRO A 132 6.98 12.15 -7.57
N ASP A 133 7.85 12.89 -6.88
CA ASP A 133 7.46 13.59 -5.66
C ASP A 133 6.48 14.73 -5.96
N ASP A 134 5.61 14.98 -5.00
CA ASP A 134 4.75 16.17 -4.99
C ASP A 134 5.33 17.22 -4.02
N PRO A 135 5.16 18.51 -4.31
CA PRO A 135 5.47 19.55 -3.35
C PRO A 135 4.67 19.37 -2.04
N VAL A 136 5.31 19.60 -0.91
CA VAL A 136 4.65 19.57 0.40
C VAL A 136 3.74 20.79 0.52
N LYS A 137 2.42 20.58 0.52
CA LYS A 137 1.39 21.61 0.66
C LYS A 137 0.60 21.50 1.95
N GLY A 138 0.67 20.35 2.62
CA GLY A 138 0.05 20.10 3.91
C GLY A 138 1.08 19.75 4.96
N SER A 139 0.66 19.70 6.23
CA SER A 139 1.53 19.28 7.33
C SER A 139 1.22 17.86 7.77
N ASN A 140 2.25 17.13 8.22
CA ASN A 140 2.16 15.79 8.77
C ASN A 140 1.60 15.82 10.21
N ALA A 141 0.43 16.44 10.36
CA ALA A 141 -0.31 16.51 11.61
C ALA A 141 -0.98 15.16 11.93
N ARG A 142 -1.43 14.97 13.19
CA ARG A 142 -2.14 13.77 13.61
C ARG A 142 -3.30 13.41 12.68
N GLY A 143 -3.34 12.14 12.30
CA GLY A 143 -4.35 11.53 11.43
C GLY A 143 -4.09 11.73 9.94
N THR A 144 -3.10 12.51 9.51
CA THR A 144 -2.78 12.61 8.08
C THR A 144 -2.11 11.35 7.55
N ILE A 145 -2.35 11.06 6.25
CA ILE A 145 -1.74 9.94 5.54
C ILE A 145 -0.74 10.46 4.49
N THR A 146 0.40 9.78 4.44
CA THR A 146 1.54 10.19 3.61
C THR A 146 2.24 8.95 3.04
N PHE A 147 2.83 9.06 1.85
CA PHE A 147 3.70 8.00 1.32
C PHE A 147 5.05 7.98 2.02
N ALA A 148 5.50 6.78 2.38
CA ALA A 148 6.89 6.55 2.75
C ALA A 148 7.80 6.70 1.52
N THR A 149 9.03 7.17 1.74
CA THR A 149 10.05 7.38 0.71
C THR A 149 11.42 6.94 1.20
N ALA A 150 12.27 6.50 0.30
CA ALA A 150 13.70 6.18 0.52
C ALA A 150 14.62 7.26 -0.06
N GLY A 151 14.09 8.41 -0.39
CA GLY A 151 14.76 9.52 -1.05
C GLY A 151 13.90 10.09 -2.18
N PRO A 152 14.42 11.05 -2.96
CA PRO A 152 13.66 11.70 -4.02
C PRO A 152 13.09 10.72 -5.05
N ASN A 153 11.81 10.88 -5.39
CA ASN A 153 11.10 10.10 -6.42
C ASN A 153 11.12 8.57 -6.19
N THR A 154 11.05 8.13 -4.92
CA THR A 154 11.05 6.69 -4.57
C THR A 154 9.76 6.21 -3.93
N ARG A 155 8.71 7.05 -3.90
CA ARG A 155 7.39 6.66 -3.41
C ARG A 155 6.78 5.59 -4.30
N THR A 156 6.29 4.48 -3.72
CA THR A 156 5.69 3.37 -4.48
C THR A 156 4.28 3.02 -3.98
N ALA A 157 4.17 2.14 -2.96
CA ALA A 157 2.90 1.70 -2.38
C ALA A 157 2.89 1.77 -0.85
N GLN A 158 4.04 2.05 -0.20
CA GLN A 158 4.12 2.14 1.25
C GLN A 158 3.60 3.48 1.75
N LEU A 159 2.80 3.43 2.81
CA LEU A 159 2.08 4.54 3.39
C LEU A 159 2.21 4.54 4.91
N PHE A 160 2.05 5.70 5.52
CA PHE A 160 1.88 5.79 6.97
C PHE A 160 0.79 6.78 7.37
N ILE A 161 0.16 6.51 8.52
CA ILE A 161 -0.77 7.43 9.18
C ILE A 161 -0.09 7.98 10.43
N ASN A 162 -0.13 9.28 10.60
CA ASN A 162 0.49 9.97 11.72
C ASN A 162 -0.34 9.82 13.01
N PHE A 163 0.28 9.32 14.10
CA PHE A 163 -0.33 9.26 15.42
C PHE A 163 -0.22 10.59 16.18
N GLY A 164 0.75 11.41 15.86
CA GLY A 164 1.00 12.73 16.45
C GLY A 164 1.27 13.78 15.40
N ASP A 165 1.62 14.99 15.85
CA ASP A 165 2.01 16.10 14.98
C ASP A 165 3.50 15.95 14.62
N ASN A 166 3.75 15.35 13.47
CA ASN A 166 5.09 15.05 12.95
C ASN A 166 5.56 16.13 11.95
N THR A 167 5.36 17.40 12.28
CA THR A 167 5.64 18.56 11.40
C THR A 167 7.09 18.62 10.91
N GLY A 168 8.03 18.01 11.63
CA GLY A 168 9.41 17.89 11.18
C GLY A 168 9.60 17.08 9.88
N LEU A 169 8.60 16.28 9.47
CA LEU A 169 8.59 15.55 8.21
C LEU A 169 8.31 16.44 7.00
N ASP A 170 7.66 17.61 7.20
CA ASP A 170 7.28 18.52 6.13
C ASP A 170 8.54 19.05 5.41
N GLY A 171 9.56 19.43 6.18
CA GLY A 171 10.85 19.88 5.65
C GLY A 171 11.70 18.77 5.00
N GLN A 172 11.28 17.51 5.12
CA GLN A 172 11.97 16.35 4.55
C GLN A 172 11.29 15.84 3.27
N GLY A 173 10.25 16.54 2.77
CA GLY A 173 9.58 16.22 1.52
C GLY A 173 8.44 15.20 1.67
N PHE A 174 8.02 14.83 2.88
CA PHE A 174 6.85 13.99 3.07
C PHE A 174 5.57 14.80 2.85
N SER A 175 4.88 14.56 1.72
CA SER A 175 3.71 15.30 1.27
C SER A 175 2.42 14.57 1.63
N PRO A 176 1.65 14.99 2.65
CA PRO A 176 0.36 14.40 2.98
C PRO A 176 -0.66 14.67 1.87
N PHE A 177 -1.56 13.71 1.61
CA PHE A 177 -2.59 13.84 0.60
C PHE A 177 -4.01 13.62 1.12
N GLY A 178 -4.15 13.24 2.39
CA GLY A 178 -5.44 12.98 3.00
C GLY A 178 -5.33 12.87 4.51
N LYS A 179 -6.50 12.62 5.14
CA LYS A 179 -6.62 12.53 6.59
C LYS A 179 -7.70 11.51 6.98
N VAL A 180 -7.48 10.80 8.08
CA VAL A 180 -8.51 9.99 8.73
C VAL A 180 -9.61 10.91 9.28
N THR A 181 -10.82 10.78 8.76
CA THR A 181 -12.00 11.57 9.17
C THR A 181 -12.94 10.81 10.10
N GLU A 182 -12.87 9.46 10.07
CA GLU A 182 -13.67 8.59 10.93
C GLU A 182 -12.81 7.40 11.38
N GLY A 183 -12.95 6.99 12.65
CA GLY A 183 -12.26 5.80 13.18
C GLY A 183 -10.78 6.00 13.52
N MET A 184 -10.36 7.22 13.87
CA MET A 184 -8.98 7.45 14.36
C MET A 184 -8.70 6.67 15.65
N ASP A 185 -9.70 6.41 16.47
CA ASP A 185 -9.62 5.53 17.65
C ASP A 185 -9.36 4.06 17.29
N VAL A 186 -9.76 3.62 16.10
CA VAL A 186 -9.44 2.30 15.55
C VAL A 186 -7.96 2.27 15.13
N VAL A 187 -7.48 3.34 14.48
CA VAL A 187 -6.08 3.48 14.08
C VAL A 187 -5.16 3.48 15.31
N ASP A 188 -5.55 4.15 16.39
CA ASP A 188 -4.81 4.18 17.65
C ASP A 188 -4.69 2.80 18.34
N LYS A 189 -5.62 1.87 18.05
CA LYS A 189 -5.63 0.52 18.62
C LYS A 189 -4.82 -0.50 17.81
N ILE A 190 -4.23 -0.10 16.67
CA ILE A 190 -3.35 -0.96 15.88
C ILE A 190 -2.18 -1.39 16.74
N TYR A 191 -1.88 -2.69 16.74
CA TYR A 191 -0.90 -3.29 17.63
C TYR A 191 0.51 -2.73 17.41
N GLY A 192 1.05 -2.06 18.42
CA GLY A 192 2.36 -1.43 18.40
C GLY A 192 3.42 -2.15 19.24
N GLY A 193 3.14 -3.36 19.75
CA GLY A 193 4.03 -4.05 20.70
C GLY A 193 5.37 -4.50 20.10
N TYR A 194 5.50 -4.55 18.78
CA TYR A 194 6.79 -4.82 18.10
C TYR A 194 7.61 -3.55 17.85
N GLY A 195 6.97 -2.37 17.86
CA GLY A 195 7.64 -1.09 17.73
C GLY A 195 8.26 -0.84 16.35
N ASP A 196 9.48 -0.31 16.37
CA ASP A 196 10.22 0.05 15.14
C ASP A 196 10.96 -1.15 14.53
N ALA A 197 11.41 -1.00 13.29
CA ALA A 197 12.18 -2.00 12.58
C ALA A 197 13.61 -2.14 13.16
N PRO A 198 14.29 -3.30 12.97
CA PRO A 198 15.60 -3.56 13.57
C PRO A 198 16.68 -2.53 13.22
N GLN A 199 16.67 -2.00 11.98
CA GLN A 199 17.61 -0.97 11.53
C GLN A 199 17.46 0.36 12.30
N PHE A 200 16.36 0.56 13.02
CA PHE A 200 16.12 1.72 13.90
C PHE A 200 16.20 1.36 15.39
N GLY A 201 16.74 0.19 15.71
CA GLY A 201 16.90 -0.30 17.08
C GLY A 201 15.63 -0.91 17.70
N GLY A 202 14.62 -1.20 16.89
CA GLY A 202 13.39 -1.85 17.32
C GLY A 202 13.41 -3.38 17.16
N HIS A 203 12.26 -4.01 17.45
CA HIS A 203 12.05 -5.46 17.36
C HIS A 203 10.96 -5.83 16.34
N GLY A 204 10.53 -4.87 15.54
CA GLY A 204 9.50 -5.06 14.52
C GLY A 204 10.02 -5.85 13.31
N PRO A 205 9.13 -6.14 12.34
CA PRO A 205 9.47 -6.85 11.12
C PRO A 205 10.57 -6.16 10.30
N ASP A 206 11.46 -6.95 9.73
CA ASP A 206 12.42 -6.47 8.74
C ASP A 206 11.73 -6.28 7.38
N GLN A 207 11.80 -5.07 6.83
CA GLN A 207 11.11 -4.74 5.58
C GLN A 207 11.66 -5.49 4.37
N GLY A 208 12.96 -5.79 4.34
CA GLY A 208 13.57 -6.60 3.30
C GLY A 208 13.02 -8.02 3.29
N ARG A 209 12.89 -8.62 4.47
CA ARG A 209 12.26 -9.95 4.61
C ARG A 209 10.78 -9.94 4.25
N ILE A 210 10.03 -8.90 4.62
CA ILE A 210 8.63 -8.79 4.19
C ILE A 210 8.55 -8.81 2.65
N GLN A 211 9.41 -8.08 1.97
CA GLN A 211 9.42 -8.00 0.50
C GLN A 211 9.81 -9.31 -0.17
N MET A 212 10.60 -10.16 0.49
CA MET A 212 11.08 -11.45 -0.05
C MET A 212 10.22 -12.64 0.37
N GLU A 213 9.68 -12.62 1.59
CA GLU A 213 9.01 -13.77 2.20
C GLU A 213 7.50 -13.52 2.39
N GLY A 214 7.07 -12.24 2.40
CA GLY A 214 5.66 -11.85 2.50
C GLY A 214 4.96 -12.21 3.80
N ASN A 215 3.67 -12.45 3.72
CA ASN A 215 2.83 -12.79 4.87
C ASN A 215 3.21 -14.09 5.58
N PRO A 216 3.76 -15.13 4.95
CA PRO A 216 4.28 -16.30 5.68
C PRO A 216 5.30 -15.93 6.77
N TYR A 217 6.23 -15.02 6.47
CA TYR A 217 7.17 -14.50 7.46
C TYR A 217 6.45 -13.75 8.59
N LEU A 218 5.56 -12.82 8.23
CA LEU A 218 4.86 -12.00 9.22
C LEU A 218 3.96 -12.82 10.13
N LYS A 219 3.19 -13.75 9.58
CA LYS A 219 2.26 -14.61 10.37
C LYS A 219 2.99 -15.57 11.29
N LYS A 220 4.21 -16.00 10.89
CA LYS A 220 5.04 -16.89 11.69
C LYS A 220 5.75 -16.16 12.85
N ASP A 221 6.47 -15.07 12.50
CA ASP A 221 7.41 -14.43 13.44
C ASP A 221 6.74 -13.25 14.20
N PHE A 222 5.62 -12.72 13.69
CA PHE A 222 4.90 -11.56 14.23
C PHE A 222 3.37 -11.77 14.27
N PRO A 223 2.88 -12.80 15.00
CA PRO A 223 1.47 -13.23 14.94
C PRO A 223 0.46 -12.20 15.48
N ASN A 224 0.91 -11.19 16.24
CA ASN A 224 0.04 -10.15 16.80
C ASN A 224 -0.16 -8.93 15.90
N LEU A 225 0.44 -8.91 14.70
CA LEU A 225 0.24 -7.80 13.77
C LEU A 225 -1.22 -7.67 13.37
N ASP A 226 -1.67 -6.43 13.20
CA ASP A 226 -2.96 -6.13 12.61
C ASP A 226 -2.88 -6.01 11.10
N TYR A 227 -4.00 -6.31 10.44
CA TYR A 227 -4.09 -6.37 8.98
C TYR A 227 -5.25 -5.55 8.45
N ILE A 228 -5.05 -4.96 7.28
CA ILE A 228 -6.12 -4.45 6.41
C ILE A 228 -6.72 -5.66 5.70
N LYS A 229 -8.03 -5.88 5.87
CA LYS A 229 -8.81 -6.93 5.19
C LYS A 229 -9.22 -6.48 3.80
N SER A 230 -9.63 -5.21 3.69
CA SER A 230 -10.00 -4.59 2.41
C SER A 230 -9.98 -3.06 2.51
N ALA A 231 -9.91 -2.40 1.35
CA ALA A 231 -10.18 -0.98 1.23
C ALA A 231 -11.07 -0.71 0.01
N THR A 232 -12.03 0.22 0.13
CA THR A 232 -12.98 0.56 -0.94
C THR A 232 -13.21 2.06 -1.00
N ILE A 233 -13.46 2.59 -2.21
CA ILE A 233 -13.94 3.96 -2.37
C ILE A 233 -15.42 4.02 -1.98
N VAL A 234 -15.78 4.88 -1.02
CA VAL A 234 -17.14 5.01 -0.50
C VAL A 234 -17.83 6.31 -0.91
N SER A 235 -17.07 7.33 -1.28
CA SER A 235 -17.60 8.54 -1.93
C SER A 235 -16.51 9.22 -2.78
N ALA A 236 -16.94 9.88 -3.86
CA ALA A 236 -16.06 10.66 -4.72
C ALA A 236 -16.84 11.83 -5.31
N ASP A 237 -16.21 13.01 -5.45
CA ASP A 237 -16.83 14.13 -6.14
C ASP A 237 -17.12 13.76 -7.61
N GLY A 238 -18.38 13.95 -8.02
CA GLY A 238 -18.84 13.62 -9.37
C GLY A 238 -19.60 12.29 -9.51
N SER A 239 -19.69 11.47 -8.48
CA SER A 239 -20.62 10.33 -8.42
C SER A 239 -21.99 10.81 -7.92
N LYS A 240 -22.89 11.16 -8.88
CA LYS A 240 -24.33 11.24 -8.66
C LYS A 240 -24.99 9.96 -9.10
#